data_4a3ffd2486c688bab2f7d32c13314f6b
#
_entry.id   4a3ffd2486c688bab2f7d32c13314f6b
#
_cell.length_a   1.000
_cell.length_b   1.000
_cell.length_c   1.000
_cell.angle_alpha   90.00
_cell.angle_beta   90.00
_cell.angle_gamma   90.00
#
_symmetry.space_group_name_H-M   'P 1'
#
loop_
_entity.id
_entity.type
_entity.pdbx_description
1 polymer ?
#
loop_
_entity_poly.entity_id
_entity_poly.type
_entity_poly.pdbx_seq_one_letter_code
_entity_poly.pdbx_strand_id
1 'polypeptide(L)'
;MYEYANRFAALGHQVTVLHSLRRPFKKMRSPLWWKRLIFVIRGAARPAWFSLDSRVTSKIVDEFSDSFVPDGDILFSTWWQTAYALAKLSPRKGVPVNLVQDYETWTGQEDLVKSSYRLPLQHAAISNWLRVLVEKESGRSVQLLPNAIDTSRFTQTVEPALRDNFSVLALYSEESRKGTRYIISALEPLRAQYPGLHFSFFGVYPRPASLPEWVQYYQKPTNLAALYNQHAIFLSASLGEGWALPPAEAMACGCAVVCTDIGGHADYTKANETALLIPTENTTAIITALTTLFDNKAL
;
A
#
# COMPACT_ATOMS: atom_id res chain seq x y z
N MET A 1 8.50 4.80 -2.15
CA MET A 1 9.52 5.79 -2.60
C MET A 1 10.86 5.63 -1.88
N TYR A 2 10.93 5.68 -0.56
CA TYR A 2 12.21 5.56 0.18
C TYR A 2 12.93 4.23 -0.04
N GLU A 3 12.20 3.11 -0.14
CA GLU A 3 12.79 1.81 -0.47
C GLU A 3 13.51 1.84 -1.83
N TYR A 4 12.86 2.42 -2.84
CA TYR A 4 13.51 2.61 -4.16
C TYR A 4 14.75 3.50 -4.04
N ALA A 5 14.70 4.59 -3.24
CA ALA A 5 15.85 5.46 -3.03
C ALA A 5 17.04 4.71 -2.42
N ASN A 6 16.80 3.89 -1.39
CA ASN A 6 17.84 3.07 -0.78
C ASN A 6 18.43 2.06 -1.77
N ARG A 7 17.58 1.37 -2.55
CA ARG A 7 18.04 0.37 -3.53
C ARG A 7 18.82 1.00 -4.67
N PHE A 8 18.38 2.14 -5.21
CA PHE A 8 19.16 2.86 -6.21
C PHE A 8 20.51 3.33 -5.66
N ALA A 9 20.56 3.84 -4.44
CA ALA A 9 21.81 4.22 -3.79
C ALA A 9 22.74 3.00 -3.56
N ALA A 10 22.17 1.84 -3.25
CA ALA A 10 22.93 0.59 -3.11
C ALA A 10 23.51 0.11 -4.45
N LEU A 11 22.85 0.39 -5.56
CA LEU A 11 23.33 0.13 -6.94
C LEU A 11 24.36 1.16 -7.44
N GLY A 12 24.72 2.17 -6.62
CA GLY A 12 25.73 3.16 -6.95
C GLY A 12 25.20 4.44 -7.60
N HIS A 13 23.87 4.61 -7.72
CA HIS A 13 23.28 5.84 -8.24
C HIS A 13 23.34 6.98 -7.20
N GLN A 14 23.51 8.21 -7.68
CA GLN A 14 23.33 9.41 -6.87
C GLN A 14 21.84 9.71 -6.73
N VAL A 15 21.30 9.56 -5.53
CA VAL A 15 19.86 9.69 -5.28
C VAL A 15 19.57 10.92 -4.43
N THR A 16 18.67 11.77 -4.92
CA THR A 16 18.15 12.90 -4.16
C THR A 16 16.64 12.78 -3.98
N VAL A 17 16.18 12.74 -2.73
CA VAL A 17 14.76 12.78 -2.37
C VAL A 17 14.39 14.21 -2.00
N LEU A 18 13.37 14.75 -2.67
CA LEU A 18 12.90 16.11 -2.47
C LEU A 18 11.53 16.14 -1.77
N HIS A 19 11.40 16.95 -0.73
CA HIS A 19 10.15 17.15 0.03
C HIS A 19 9.67 18.57 -0.20
N SER A 20 8.63 18.74 -1.01
CA SER A 20 8.10 20.07 -1.32
C SER A 20 7.19 20.62 -0.22
N LEU A 21 7.41 21.87 0.15
CA LEU A 21 6.55 22.63 1.05
C LEU A 21 5.22 23.04 0.38
N ARG A 22 5.26 23.35 -0.92
CA ARG A 22 4.08 23.63 -1.73
C ARG A 22 3.57 22.35 -2.36
N ARG A 23 2.30 22.03 -2.15
CA ARG A 23 1.63 20.92 -2.83
C ARG A 23 0.93 21.46 -4.08
N PRO A 24 1.11 20.82 -5.25
CA PRO A 24 0.29 21.13 -6.41
C PRO A 24 -1.20 21.10 -6.04
N PHE A 25 -2.02 21.95 -6.65
CA PHE A 25 -3.47 22.03 -6.44
C PHE A 25 -3.95 22.36 -5.02
N LYS A 26 -3.06 22.68 -4.07
CA LYS A 26 -3.43 23.09 -2.71
C LYS A 26 -3.00 24.51 -2.42
N LYS A 27 -3.96 25.39 -2.03
CA LYS A 27 -3.62 26.73 -1.51
C LYS A 27 -2.86 26.60 -0.19
N MET A 28 -1.80 27.36 -0.04
CA MET A 28 -1.07 27.47 1.22
C MET A 28 -1.92 28.23 2.25
N ARG A 29 -2.03 27.65 3.46
CA ARG A 29 -2.77 28.24 4.58
C ARG A 29 -1.86 28.97 5.59
N SER A 30 -0.54 28.83 5.46
CA SER A 30 0.45 29.43 6.35
C SER A 30 1.66 29.92 5.56
N PRO A 31 2.41 30.91 6.07
CA PRO A 31 3.63 31.38 5.44
C PRO A 31 4.64 30.26 5.19
N LEU A 32 5.43 30.38 4.11
CA LEU A 32 6.36 29.35 3.68
C LEU A 32 7.45 29.09 4.74
N TRP A 33 7.98 30.16 5.36
CA TRP A 33 9.00 30.07 6.41
C TRP A 33 8.50 29.28 7.64
N TRP A 34 7.24 29.49 8.06
CA TRP A 34 6.62 28.77 9.17
C TRP A 34 6.47 27.28 8.86
N LYS A 35 6.02 26.97 7.65
CA LYS A 35 5.90 25.59 7.19
C LYS A 35 7.26 24.91 7.10
N ARG A 36 8.31 25.61 6.62
CA ARG A 36 9.69 25.11 6.59
C ARG A 36 10.18 24.80 8.01
N LEU A 37 9.95 25.69 8.98
CA LEU A 37 10.33 25.48 10.36
C LEU A 37 9.68 24.20 10.94
N ILE A 38 8.36 24.03 10.73
CA ILE A 38 7.64 22.83 11.18
C ILE A 38 8.20 21.56 10.53
N PHE A 39 8.51 21.59 9.22
CA PHE A 39 9.07 20.44 8.50
C PHE A 39 10.46 20.06 9.03
N VAL A 40 11.30 21.05 9.33
CA VAL A 40 12.62 20.82 9.92
C VAL A 40 12.50 20.24 11.32
N ILE A 41 11.68 20.84 12.20
CA ILE A 41 11.47 20.34 13.57
C ILE A 41 10.93 18.90 13.59
N ARG A 42 10.04 18.56 12.65
CA ARG A 42 9.48 17.21 12.53
C ARG A 42 10.40 16.21 11.82
N GLY A 43 11.60 16.59 11.44
CA GLY A 43 12.51 15.72 10.72
C GLY A 43 11.97 15.24 9.37
N ALA A 44 11.13 16.04 8.69
CA ALA A 44 10.40 15.61 7.49
C ALA A 44 11.31 15.16 6.34
N ALA A 45 12.58 15.62 6.30
CA ALA A 45 13.56 15.16 5.33
C ALA A 45 14.06 13.72 5.61
N ARG A 46 14.09 13.31 6.89
CA ARG A 46 14.48 11.96 7.30
C ARG A 46 13.48 11.45 8.33
N PRO A 47 12.41 10.77 7.88
CA PRO A 47 11.35 10.32 8.76
C PRO A 47 11.86 9.24 9.74
N ALA A 48 11.50 9.36 11.01
CA ALA A 48 11.96 8.44 12.05
C ALA A 48 11.43 6.99 11.87
N TRP A 49 10.37 6.81 11.09
CA TRP A 49 9.77 5.50 10.83
C TRP A 49 10.45 4.71 9.71
N PHE A 50 11.40 5.31 8.98
CA PHE A 50 12.11 4.65 7.87
C PHE A 50 13.61 4.97 7.92
N SER A 51 14.43 3.92 7.87
CA SER A 51 15.89 4.06 7.82
C SER A 51 16.33 4.39 6.39
N LEU A 52 16.55 5.67 6.14
CA LEU A 52 17.05 6.14 4.85
C LEU A 52 18.58 5.97 4.79
N ASP A 53 19.07 5.32 3.73
CA ASP A 53 20.50 5.10 3.49
C ASP A 53 21.28 6.43 3.56
N SER A 54 22.47 6.39 4.16
CA SER A 54 23.32 7.57 4.34
C SER A 54 23.77 8.21 3.02
N ARG A 55 23.84 7.40 1.94
CA ARG A 55 24.20 7.86 0.58
C ARG A 55 23.07 8.63 -0.09
N VAL A 56 21.82 8.50 0.38
CA VAL A 56 20.70 9.25 -0.17
C VAL A 56 20.69 10.66 0.37
N THR A 57 20.75 11.64 -0.52
CA THR A 57 20.56 13.05 -0.18
C THR A 57 19.06 13.34 -0.03
N SER A 58 18.62 13.85 1.11
CA SER A 58 17.22 14.20 1.33
C SER A 58 17.09 15.68 1.71
N LYS A 59 16.27 16.43 0.97
CA LYS A 59 16.16 17.89 1.08
C LYS A 59 14.72 18.37 1.12
N ILE A 60 14.47 19.42 1.90
CA ILE A 60 13.22 20.18 1.86
C ILE A 60 13.40 21.32 0.86
N VAL A 61 12.49 21.41 -0.11
CA VAL A 61 12.44 22.47 -1.12
C VAL A 61 11.10 23.22 -1.04
N ASP A 62 11.09 24.45 -1.51
CA ASP A 62 9.87 25.25 -1.48
C ASP A 62 8.81 24.72 -2.43
N GLU A 63 9.22 24.35 -3.64
CA GLU A 63 8.35 23.76 -4.68
C GLU A 63 9.20 22.94 -5.67
N PHE A 64 8.53 22.18 -6.52
CA PHE A 64 9.17 21.48 -7.62
C PHE A 64 9.24 22.43 -8.83
N SER A 65 10.33 23.17 -8.94
CA SER A 65 10.66 24.05 -10.07
C SER A 65 12.13 23.92 -10.45
N ASP A 66 12.52 24.43 -11.59
CA ASP A 66 13.88 24.36 -12.11
C ASP A 66 14.93 24.93 -11.13
N SER A 67 14.54 25.88 -10.29
CA SER A 67 15.44 26.51 -9.31
C SER A 67 15.74 25.60 -8.11
N PHE A 68 14.84 24.67 -7.79
CA PHE A 68 14.94 23.84 -6.58
C PHE A 68 15.21 22.36 -6.86
N VAL A 69 14.92 21.91 -8.08
CA VAL A 69 15.19 20.53 -8.51
C VAL A 69 16.60 20.49 -9.13
N PRO A 70 17.52 19.66 -8.63
CA PRO A 70 18.85 19.52 -9.22
C PRO A 70 18.77 18.96 -10.65
N ASP A 71 19.78 19.22 -11.45
CA ASP A 71 19.97 18.56 -12.73
C ASP A 71 20.29 17.07 -12.49
N GLY A 72 19.85 16.20 -13.37
CA GLY A 72 20.01 14.75 -13.23
C GLY A 72 19.58 14.00 -14.49
N ASP A 73 19.69 12.68 -14.45
CA ASP A 73 19.35 11.83 -15.60
C ASP A 73 17.87 11.44 -15.58
N ILE A 74 17.31 11.19 -14.39
CA ILE A 74 15.94 10.70 -14.19
C ILE A 74 15.26 11.50 -13.08
N LEU A 75 14.03 11.93 -13.37
CA LEU A 75 13.09 12.46 -12.38
C LEU A 75 12.03 11.40 -12.08
N PHE A 76 11.81 11.09 -10.79
CA PHE A 76 10.91 10.02 -10.40
C PHE A 76 9.78 10.54 -9.50
N SER A 77 8.52 10.34 -9.91
CA SER A 77 7.35 10.65 -9.11
C SER A 77 6.52 9.40 -8.82
N THR A 78 5.77 9.45 -7.72
CA THR A 78 4.93 8.33 -7.27
C THR A 78 3.51 8.76 -6.93
N TRP A 79 3.12 9.97 -7.32
CA TRP A 79 1.81 10.53 -7.02
C TRP A 79 1.34 11.45 -8.15
N TRP A 80 0.07 11.35 -8.54
CA TRP A 80 -0.49 12.08 -9.67
C TRP A 80 -0.26 13.61 -9.62
N GLN A 81 -0.31 14.23 -8.43
CA GLN A 81 -0.05 15.66 -8.30
C GLN A 81 1.42 16.02 -8.60
N THR A 82 2.35 15.14 -8.22
CA THR A 82 3.78 15.37 -8.51
C THR A 82 4.08 15.17 -9.99
N ALA A 83 3.33 14.31 -10.69
CA ALA A 83 3.43 14.16 -12.13
C ALA A 83 3.22 15.50 -12.87
N TYR A 84 2.24 16.30 -12.47
CA TYR A 84 2.02 17.65 -13.02
C TYR A 84 3.19 18.61 -12.78
N ALA A 85 3.88 18.47 -11.66
CA ALA A 85 5.04 19.28 -11.37
C ALA A 85 6.22 18.86 -12.27
N LEU A 86 6.47 17.56 -12.40
CA LEU A 86 7.53 17.03 -13.24
C LEU A 86 7.36 17.41 -14.71
N ALA A 87 6.13 17.38 -15.22
CA ALA A 87 5.81 17.73 -16.60
C ALA A 87 6.17 19.20 -16.99
N LYS A 88 6.41 20.05 -16.00
CA LYS A 88 6.74 21.47 -16.19
C LYS A 88 8.24 21.77 -16.09
N LEU A 89 9.04 20.80 -15.67
CA LEU A 89 10.48 20.98 -15.49
C LEU A 89 11.20 20.92 -16.85
N SER A 90 12.31 21.64 -16.95
CA SER A 90 13.13 21.65 -18.16
C SER A 90 13.81 20.29 -18.39
N PRO A 91 14.13 19.92 -19.64
CA PRO A 91 14.76 18.63 -19.98
C PRO A 91 16.09 18.37 -19.26
N ARG A 92 16.82 19.41 -18.86
CA ARG A 92 18.09 19.26 -18.12
C ARG A 92 17.91 18.64 -16.73
N LYS A 93 16.66 18.59 -16.20
CA LYS A 93 16.34 17.96 -14.92
C LYS A 93 16.26 16.45 -15.01
N GLY A 94 16.25 15.91 -16.21
CA GLY A 94 16.22 14.48 -16.50
C GLY A 94 14.91 14.00 -17.11
N VAL A 95 14.88 12.73 -17.49
CA VAL A 95 13.72 12.08 -18.06
C VAL A 95 12.65 11.90 -16.96
N PRO A 96 11.44 12.48 -17.12
CA PRO A 96 10.40 12.37 -16.11
C PRO A 96 9.68 11.01 -16.18
N VAL A 97 9.76 10.26 -15.10
CA VAL A 97 9.10 8.96 -14.90
C VAL A 97 8.07 9.08 -13.80
N ASN A 98 6.86 8.63 -14.05
CA ASN A 98 5.78 8.55 -13.06
C ASN A 98 5.42 7.09 -12.78
N LEU A 99 5.70 6.61 -11.57
CA LEU A 99 5.28 5.30 -11.11
C LEU A 99 3.88 5.39 -10.53
N VAL A 100 2.92 4.80 -11.24
CA VAL A 100 1.52 4.72 -10.81
C VAL A 100 1.37 3.58 -9.82
N GLN A 101 1.09 3.94 -8.55
CA GLN A 101 1.00 2.99 -7.45
C GLN A 101 -0.43 2.67 -7.04
N ASP A 102 -1.39 3.49 -7.45
CA ASP A 102 -2.81 3.28 -7.21
C ASP A 102 -3.65 4.15 -8.18
N TYR A 103 -4.95 3.88 -8.27
CA TYR A 103 -5.90 4.77 -8.93
C TYR A 103 -6.44 5.78 -7.90
N GLU A 104 -5.70 6.87 -7.74
CA GLU A 104 -5.77 7.80 -6.61
C GLU A 104 -7.03 8.70 -6.61
N THR A 105 -8.19 8.18 -7.01
CA THR A 105 -9.46 8.91 -7.16
C THR A 105 -10.14 9.27 -5.84
N TRP A 106 -9.74 8.67 -4.73
CA TRP A 106 -10.26 9.03 -3.40
C TRP A 106 -10.04 10.50 -3.00
N THR A 107 -9.23 11.23 -3.75
CA THR A 107 -9.06 12.68 -3.57
C THR A 107 -10.25 13.49 -4.09
N GLY A 108 -11.24 12.88 -4.77
CA GLY A 108 -12.37 13.54 -5.41
C GLY A 108 -12.02 14.32 -6.68
N GLN A 109 -10.86 14.05 -7.27
CA GLN A 109 -10.34 14.76 -8.45
C GLN A 109 -10.02 13.78 -9.59
N GLU A 110 -10.95 12.88 -9.88
CA GLU A 110 -10.77 11.79 -10.85
C GLU A 110 -10.32 12.31 -12.24
N ASP A 111 -10.91 13.38 -12.74
CA ASP A 111 -10.54 13.95 -14.05
C ASP A 111 -9.08 14.43 -14.08
N LEU A 112 -8.59 15.01 -12.98
CA LEU A 112 -7.19 15.41 -12.87
C LEU A 112 -6.26 14.20 -12.77
N VAL A 113 -6.67 13.14 -12.06
CA VAL A 113 -5.92 11.89 -12.00
C VAL A 113 -5.80 11.29 -13.40
N LYS A 114 -6.91 11.13 -14.13
CA LYS A 114 -6.90 10.63 -15.52
C LYS A 114 -6.07 11.52 -16.45
N SER A 115 -6.22 12.84 -16.32
CA SER A 115 -5.44 13.79 -17.12
C SER A 115 -3.93 13.72 -16.81
N SER A 116 -3.54 13.34 -15.60
CA SER A 116 -2.12 13.16 -15.27
C SER A 116 -1.45 12.05 -16.07
N TYR A 117 -2.21 11.03 -16.51
CA TYR A 117 -1.69 9.95 -17.35
C TYR A 117 -1.42 10.38 -18.81
N ARG A 118 -1.99 11.52 -19.26
CA ARG A 118 -1.78 12.08 -20.60
C ARG A 118 -0.60 13.06 -20.67
N LEU A 119 0.00 13.38 -19.50
CA LEU A 119 1.17 14.26 -19.45
C LEU A 119 2.36 13.65 -20.22
N PRO A 120 3.31 14.48 -20.71
CA PRO A 120 4.48 14.02 -21.45
C PRO A 120 5.53 13.38 -20.53
N LEU A 121 5.15 12.32 -19.83
CA LEU A 121 5.97 11.56 -18.90
C LEU A 121 6.06 10.11 -19.39
N GLN A 122 7.11 9.40 -19.00
CA GLN A 122 7.12 7.95 -19.05
C GLN A 122 6.34 7.41 -17.86
N HIS A 123 5.37 6.54 -18.13
CA HIS A 123 4.60 5.89 -17.07
C HIS A 123 5.07 4.47 -16.82
N ALA A 124 5.17 4.11 -15.55
CA ALA A 124 5.29 2.74 -15.10
C ALA A 124 4.16 2.46 -14.11
N ALA A 125 3.67 1.22 -14.07
CA ALA A 125 2.61 0.80 -13.17
C ALA A 125 3.06 -0.42 -12.37
N ILE A 126 2.61 -0.51 -11.11
CA ILE A 126 3.01 -1.58 -10.19
C ILE A 126 2.17 -2.85 -10.33
N SER A 127 1.13 -2.84 -11.16
CA SER A 127 0.23 -3.97 -11.38
C SER A 127 -0.34 -3.97 -12.80
N ASN A 128 -0.76 -5.13 -13.28
CA ASN A 128 -1.33 -5.26 -14.61
C ASN A 128 -2.61 -4.45 -14.81
N TRP A 129 -3.49 -4.43 -13.81
CA TRP A 129 -4.73 -3.66 -13.92
C TRP A 129 -4.47 -2.16 -14.02
N LEU A 130 -3.50 -1.63 -13.27
CA LEU A 130 -3.08 -0.22 -13.36
C LEU A 130 -2.41 0.06 -14.71
N ARG A 131 -1.57 -0.86 -15.20
CA ARG A 131 -0.97 -0.74 -16.53
C ARG A 131 -2.03 -0.57 -17.60
N VAL A 132 -3.02 -1.48 -17.64
CA VAL A 132 -4.13 -1.44 -18.60
C VAL A 132 -4.95 -0.14 -18.46
N LEU A 133 -5.23 0.28 -17.25
CA LEU A 133 -5.94 1.55 -16.98
C LEU A 133 -5.17 2.74 -17.55
N VAL A 134 -3.88 2.84 -17.25
CA VAL A 134 -3.05 3.98 -17.67
C VAL A 134 -2.80 3.96 -19.18
N GLU A 135 -2.61 2.81 -19.80
CA GLU A 135 -2.53 2.65 -21.27
C GLU A 135 -3.81 3.14 -21.95
N LYS A 136 -4.97 2.74 -21.43
CA LYS A 136 -6.27 3.20 -21.94
C LYS A 136 -6.44 4.72 -21.84
N GLU A 137 -6.07 5.30 -20.72
CA GLU A 137 -6.24 6.75 -20.50
C GLU A 137 -5.20 7.60 -21.22
N SER A 138 -3.98 7.11 -21.33
CA SER A 138 -2.87 7.85 -21.97
C SER A 138 -2.78 7.65 -23.49
N GLY A 139 -3.29 6.52 -24.01
CA GLY A 139 -3.06 6.09 -25.39
C GLY A 139 -1.61 5.68 -25.68
N ARG A 140 -0.81 5.39 -24.65
CA ARG A 140 0.63 5.06 -24.76
C ARG A 140 0.93 3.75 -24.03
N SER A 141 2.00 3.07 -24.46
CA SER A 141 2.51 1.92 -23.74
C SER A 141 3.04 2.32 -22.35
N VAL A 142 2.77 1.47 -21.35
CA VAL A 142 3.15 1.67 -19.96
C VAL A 142 4.00 0.50 -19.48
N GLN A 143 5.15 0.81 -18.89
CA GLN A 143 6.05 -0.21 -18.36
C GLN A 143 5.44 -0.84 -17.11
N LEU A 144 5.38 -2.17 -17.07
CA LEU A 144 5.03 -2.90 -15.85
C LEU A 144 6.28 -3.01 -14.95
N LEU A 145 6.17 -2.50 -13.73
CA LEU A 145 7.16 -2.68 -12.64
C LEU A 145 6.41 -3.28 -11.44
N PRO A 146 6.20 -4.59 -11.41
CA PRO A 146 5.38 -5.21 -10.38
C PRO A 146 5.99 -5.01 -8.99
N ASN A 147 5.14 -4.85 -7.98
CA ASN A 147 5.60 -4.92 -6.60
C ASN A 147 6.15 -6.30 -6.29
N ALA A 148 7.04 -6.35 -5.33
CA ALA A 148 7.66 -7.58 -4.84
C ALA A 148 7.57 -7.63 -3.31
N ILE A 149 7.62 -8.84 -2.78
CA ILE A 149 7.72 -9.10 -1.34
C ILE A 149 9.17 -9.40 -0.98
N ASP A 150 9.65 -8.78 0.09
CA ASP A 150 10.95 -9.11 0.66
C ASP A 150 10.88 -10.45 1.39
N THR A 151 11.23 -11.53 0.68
CA THR A 151 11.17 -12.90 1.20
C THR A 151 12.24 -13.20 2.25
N SER A 152 13.24 -12.33 2.43
CA SER A 152 14.16 -12.43 3.57
C SER A 152 13.49 -12.01 4.89
N ARG A 153 12.49 -11.14 4.81
CA ARG A 153 11.70 -10.64 5.93
C ARG A 153 10.38 -11.39 6.10
N PHE A 154 9.66 -11.57 5.01
CA PHE A 154 8.37 -12.26 5.00
C PHE A 154 8.58 -13.66 4.46
N THR A 155 8.76 -14.59 5.37
CA THR A 155 8.98 -16.02 5.08
C THR A 155 8.24 -16.86 6.11
N GLN A 156 7.88 -18.05 5.71
CA GLN A 156 7.26 -19.03 6.60
C GLN A 156 8.30 -19.50 7.64
N THR A 157 8.04 -19.26 8.91
CA THR A 157 8.86 -19.71 10.05
C THR A 157 8.12 -20.67 10.97
N VAL A 158 6.78 -20.74 10.85
CA VAL A 158 5.93 -21.69 11.56
C VAL A 158 5.15 -22.49 10.51
N GLU A 159 5.24 -23.82 10.59
CA GLU A 159 4.48 -24.69 9.69
C GLU A 159 2.96 -24.41 9.82
N PRO A 160 2.23 -24.26 8.69
CA PRO A 160 0.80 -23.97 8.73
C PRO A 160 0.01 -25.00 9.56
N ALA A 161 0.35 -26.28 9.47
CA ALA A 161 -0.30 -27.35 10.22
C ALA A 161 -0.15 -27.24 11.77
N LEU A 162 0.81 -26.45 12.25
CA LEU A 162 1.03 -26.20 13.68
C LEU A 162 0.29 -24.97 14.18
N ARG A 163 -0.33 -24.20 13.28
CA ARG A 163 -1.08 -22.98 13.65
C ARG A 163 -2.50 -23.35 14.08
N ASP A 164 -3.09 -22.51 14.92
CA ASP A 164 -4.51 -22.63 15.23
C ASP A 164 -5.34 -22.34 13.97
N ASN A 165 -6.05 -23.34 13.47
CA ASN A 165 -6.88 -23.24 12.26
C ASN A 165 -8.00 -22.18 12.37
N PHE A 166 -8.39 -21.80 13.57
CA PHE A 166 -9.38 -20.76 13.84
C PHE A 166 -8.76 -19.39 14.07
N SER A 167 -7.45 -19.21 13.79
CA SER A 167 -6.77 -17.93 13.93
C SER A 167 -6.84 -17.12 12.65
N VAL A 168 -7.44 -15.94 12.71
CA VAL A 168 -7.62 -15.02 11.59
C VAL A 168 -6.97 -13.69 11.89
N LEU A 169 -6.18 -13.16 10.95
CA LEU A 169 -5.58 -11.84 11.00
C LEU A 169 -6.12 -10.95 9.89
N ALA A 170 -6.39 -9.69 10.19
CA ALA A 170 -6.79 -8.69 9.20
C ALA A 170 -6.14 -7.33 9.47
N LEU A 171 -6.03 -6.50 8.43
CA LEU A 171 -5.64 -5.09 8.58
C LEU A 171 -6.86 -4.27 9.05
N TYR A 172 -6.70 -3.52 10.13
CA TYR A 172 -7.64 -2.48 10.53
C TYR A 172 -7.27 -1.13 9.91
N SER A 173 -8.23 -0.49 9.28
CA SER A 173 -8.08 0.87 8.78
C SER A 173 -9.39 1.64 8.90
N GLU A 174 -9.30 2.94 9.19
CA GLU A 174 -10.44 3.86 9.17
C GLU A 174 -10.80 4.32 7.74
N GLU A 175 -9.93 4.04 6.76
CA GLU A 175 -10.23 4.31 5.36
C GLU A 175 -11.33 3.37 4.86
N SER A 176 -12.45 3.94 4.42
CA SER A 176 -13.62 3.17 3.96
C SER A 176 -13.28 2.16 2.87
N ARG A 177 -12.33 2.50 1.98
CA ARG A 177 -11.88 1.64 0.88
C ARG A 177 -11.20 0.35 1.34
N LYS A 178 -10.73 0.26 2.60
CA LYS A 178 -10.14 -0.96 3.17
C LYS A 178 -11.17 -1.99 3.64
N GLY A 179 -12.45 -1.66 3.61
CA GLY A 179 -13.54 -2.59 3.85
C GLY A 179 -13.62 -3.14 5.28
N THR A 180 -12.90 -2.56 6.25
CA THR A 180 -12.85 -3.02 7.65
C THR A 180 -14.24 -3.22 8.25
N ARG A 181 -15.23 -2.38 7.88
CA ARG A 181 -16.63 -2.48 8.35
C ARG A 181 -17.27 -3.83 8.04
N TYR A 182 -16.98 -4.41 6.86
CA TYR A 182 -17.54 -5.70 6.46
C TYR A 182 -16.94 -6.85 7.27
N ILE A 183 -15.65 -6.74 7.60
CA ILE A 183 -14.97 -7.69 8.50
C ILE A 183 -15.58 -7.62 9.90
N ILE A 184 -15.74 -6.42 10.47
CA ILE A 184 -16.32 -6.21 11.79
C ILE A 184 -17.74 -6.78 11.86
N SER A 185 -18.55 -6.61 10.80
CA SER A 185 -19.90 -7.15 10.73
C SER A 185 -19.95 -8.69 10.69
N ALA A 186 -18.85 -9.35 10.30
CA ALA A 186 -18.76 -10.81 10.28
C ALA A 186 -18.36 -11.42 11.62
N LEU A 187 -17.79 -10.64 12.55
CA LEU A 187 -17.17 -11.15 13.78
C LEU A 187 -18.15 -11.89 14.69
N GLU A 188 -19.27 -11.27 15.05
CA GLU A 188 -20.24 -11.89 15.99
C GLU A 188 -20.92 -13.13 15.40
N PRO A 189 -21.39 -13.15 14.14
CA PRO A 189 -21.89 -14.37 13.51
C PRO A 189 -20.86 -15.50 13.50
N LEU A 190 -19.60 -15.20 13.16
CA LEU A 190 -18.52 -16.19 13.15
C LEU A 190 -18.22 -16.70 14.56
N ARG A 191 -18.16 -15.82 15.58
CA ARG A 191 -17.89 -16.20 16.96
C ARG A 191 -18.99 -17.09 17.54
N ALA A 192 -20.25 -16.81 17.17
CA ALA A 192 -21.40 -17.65 17.58
C ALA A 192 -21.32 -19.08 17.00
N GLN A 193 -20.89 -19.19 15.73
CA GLN A 193 -20.72 -20.48 15.04
C GLN A 193 -19.45 -21.22 15.48
N TYR A 194 -18.35 -20.48 15.72
CA TYR A 194 -17.04 -21.01 16.12
C TYR A 194 -16.56 -20.36 17.42
N PRO A 195 -16.99 -20.88 18.60
CA PRO A 195 -16.58 -20.33 19.91
C PRO A 195 -15.05 -20.30 20.15
N GLY A 196 -14.29 -21.14 19.42
CA GLY A 196 -12.83 -21.15 19.43
C GLY A 196 -12.17 -20.12 18.52
N LEU A 197 -12.90 -19.27 17.81
CA LEU A 197 -12.35 -18.29 16.89
C LEU A 197 -11.40 -17.31 17.59
N HIS A 198 -10.17 -17.20 17.12
CA HIS A 198 -9.19 -16.20 17.50
C HIS A 198 -9.04 -15.17 16.37
N PHE A 199 -9.61 -13.99 16.54
CA PHE A 199 -9.54 -12.94 15.55
C PHE A 199 -8.64 -11.80 16.02
N SER A 200 -7.73 -11.38 15.13
CA SER A 200 -6.78 -10.31 15.40
C SER A 200 -6.82 -9.25 14.31
N PHE A 201 -6.72 -8.00 14.73
CA PHE A 201 -6.42 -6.90 13.81
C PHE A 201 -5.03 -6.35 14.10
N PHE A 202 -4.38 -5.83 13.06
CA PHE A 202 -3.27 -4.91 13.21
C PHE A 202 -3.51 -3.62 12.42
N GLY A 203 -2.93 -2.51 12.86
CA GLY A 203 -3.12 -1.23 12.18
C GLY A 203 -2.33 -0.09 12.79
N VAL A 204 -2.43 1.08 12.18
CA VAL A 204 -1.74 2.30 12.65
C VAL A 204 -2.61 3.11 13.61
N TYR A 205 -3.91 2.96 13.53
CA TYR A 205 -4.88 3.65 14.37
C TYR A 205 -4.94 3.07 15.78
N PRO A 206 -5.44 3.81 16.77
CA PRO A 206 -5.77 3.25 18.07
C PRO A 206 -6.83 2.14 17.94
N ARG A 207 -6.87 1.21 18.90
CA ARG A 207 -7.94 0.21 18.96
C ARG A 207 -9.29 0.93 19.04
N PRO A 208 -10.23 0.67 18.12
CA PRO A 208 -11.56 1.28 18.19
C PRO A 208 -12.37 0.67 19.34
N ALA A 209 -13.13 1.52 20.05
CA ALA A 209 -13.99 1.09 21.14
C ALA A 209 -15.12 0.15 20.70
N SER A 210 -15.48 0.15 19.41
CA SER A 210 -16.50 -0.72 18.83
C SER A 210 -16.05 -2.15 18.60
N LEU A 211 -14.76 -2.47 18.71
CA LEU A 211 -14.29 -3.85 18.57
C LEU A 211 -14.66 -4.67 19.81
N PRO A 212 -15.23 -5.87 19.64
CA PRO A 212 -15.51 -6.80 20.74
C PRO A 212 -14.26 -7.06 21.59
N GLU A 213 -14.43 -7.22 22.90
CA GLU A 213 -13.29 -7.41 23.83
C GLU A 213 -12.45 -8.65 23.50
N TRP A 214 -13.07 -9.71 22.99
CA TRP A 214 -12.40 -10.96 22.61
C TRP A 214 -11.49 -10.84 21.38
N VAL A 215 -11.63 -9.75 20.56
CA VAL A 215 -10.80 -9.49 19.38
C VAL A 215 -9.48 -8.89 19.82
N GLN A 216 -8.36 -9.47 19.40
CA GLN A 216 -7.04 -8.92 19.66
C GLN A 216 -6.73 -7.76 18.71
N TYR A 217 -5.93 -6.78 19.18
CA TYR A 217 -5.55 -5.64 18.38
C TYR A 217 -4.08 -5.27 18.59
N TYR A 218 -3.32 -5.23 17.49
CA TYR A 218 -1.91 -4.88 17.47
C TYR A 218 -1.69 -3.51 16.82
N GLN A 219 -1.51 -2.48 17.64
CA GLN A 219 -1.23 -1.15 17.12
C GLN A 219 0.24 -1.02 16.74
N LYS A 220 0.52 -0.73 15.45
CA LYS A 220 1.86 -0.54 14.88
C LYS A 220 2.84 -1.67 15.28
N PRO A 221 2.53 -2.93 14.97
CA PRO A 221 3.39 -4.04 15.34
C PRO A 221 4.80 -3.84 14.75
N THR A 222 5.83 -4.10 15.54
CA THR A 222 7.23 -3.96 15.11
C THR A 222 7.70 -5.13 14.26
N ASN A 223 7.12 -6.31 14.46
CA ASN A 223 7.41 -7.52 13.68
C ASN A 223 6.13 -8.10 13.06
N LEU A 224 5.79 -7.59 11.87
CA LEU A 224 4.58 -8.01 11.17
C LEU A 224 4.72 -9.44 10.60
N ALA A 225 5.93 -9.85 10.22
CA ALA A 225 6.17 -11.22 9.73
C ALA A 225 5.89 -12.28 10.82
N ALA A 226 6.31 -12.02 12.07
CA ALA A 226 5.96 -12.89 13.19
C ALA A 226 4.44 -12.96 13.41
N LEU A 227 3.75 -11.84 13.25
CA LEU A 227 2.29 -11.81 13.41
C LEU A 227 1.60 -12.64 12.31
N TYR A 228 2.03 -12.56 11.06
CA TYR A 228 1.51 -13.44 9.99
C TYR A 228 1.78 -14.92 10.31
N ASN A 229 2.97 -15.26 10.78
CA ASN A 229 3.32 -16.64 11.11
C ASN A 229 2.55 -17.25 12.31
N GLN A 230 1.94 -16.41 13.15
CA GLN A 230 1.09 -16.83 14.28
C GLN A 230 -0.35 -17.14 13.87
N HIS A 231 -0.78 -16.76 12.67
CA HIS A 231 -2.15 -16.91 12.21
C HIS A 231 -2.23 -17.86 11.02
N ALA A 232 -3.27 -18.69 10.98
CA ALA A 232 -3.52 -19.59 9.85
C ALA A 232 -4.09 -18.86 8.65
N ILE A 233 -4.94 -17.87 8.87
CA ILE A 233 -5.71 -17.18 7.83
C ILE A 233 -5.44 -15.68 7.86
N PHE A 234 -5.27 -15.10 6.67
CA PHE A 234 -5.28 -13.66 6.48
C PHE A 234 -6.51 -13.23 5.68
N LEU A 235 -7.23 -12.21 6.17
CA LEU A 235 -8.44 -11.67 5.56
C LEU A 235 -8.24 -10.23 5.10
N SER A 236 -8.54 -9.95 3.83
CA SER A 236 -8.58 -8.60 3.24
C SER A 236 -9.93 -8.35 2.56
N ALA A 237 -10.65 -7.32 3.01
CA ALA A 237 -11.94 -6.92 2.43
C ALA A 237 -11.87 -5.59 1.67
N SER A 238 -10.69 -5.22 1.13
CA SER A 238 -10.48 -3.95 0.43
C SER A 238 -11.38 -3.82 -0.79
N LEU A 239 -11.90 -2.62 -1.02
CA LEU A 239 -12.77 -2.29 -2.17
C LEU A 239 -11.96 -1.89 -3.40
N GLY A 240 -10.72 -1.51 -3.22
CA GLY A 240 -9.79 -1.13 -4.29
C GLY A 240 -8.39 -0.93 -3.76
N GLU A 241 -7.40 -1.42 -4.51
CA GLU A 241 -5.97 -1.34 -4.20
C GLU A 241 -5.18 -1.23 -5.51
N GLY A 242 -4.06 -0.52 -5.45
CA GLY A 242 -3.12 -0.56 -6.57
C GLY A 242 -2.43 -1.92 -6.69
N TRP A 243 -1.92 -2.41 -5.56
CA TRP A 243 -1.34 -3.74 -5.35
C TRP A 243 -1.24 -3.96 -3.83
N ALA A 244 -2.13 -4.72 -3.27
CA ALA A 244 -2.21 -4.88 -1.82
C ALA A 244 -1.03 -5.71 -1.27
N LEU A 245 -0.13 -5.07 -0.52
CA LEU A 245 1.02 -5.74 0.10
C LEU A 245 0.63 -6.74 1.20
N PRO A 246 -0.29 -6.40 2.15
CA PRO A 246 -0.56 -7.28 3.29
C PRO A 246 -1.01 -8.70 2.94
N PRO A 247 -1.93 -8.94 1.99
CA PRO A 247 -2.26 -10.31 1.59
C PRO A 247 -1.08 -11.08 0.99
N ALA A 248 -0.26 -10.42 0.16
CA ALA A 248 0.91 -11.06 -0.45
C ALA A 248 2.02 -11.35 0.59
N GLU A 249 2.22 -10.46 1.57
CA GLU A 249 3.11 -10.70 2.72
C GLU A 249 2.64 -11.89 3.56
N ALA A 250 1.33 -11.99 3.80
CA ALA A 250 0.72 -13.10 4.52
C ALA A 250 0.87 -14.43 3.78
N MET A 251 0.69 -14.44 2.45
CA MET A 251 0.95 -15.62 1.59
C MET A 251 2.41 -16.05 1.70
N ALA A 252 3.36 -15.11 1.63
CA ALA A 252 4.80 -15.41 1.78
C ALA A 252 5.14 -15.99 3.16
N CYS A 253 4.34 -15.67 4.18
CA CYS A 253 4.45 -16.26 5.53
C CYS A 253 3.64 -17.56 5.71
N GLY A 254 2.97 -18.07 4.66
CA GLY A 254 2.24 -19.33 4.69
C GLY A 254 0.81 -19.22 5.27
N CYS A 255 0.19 -18.04 5.29
CA CYS A 255 -1.24 -17.90 5.61
C CYS A 255 -2.10 -18.34 4.42
N ALA A 256 -3.21 -19.04 4.69
CA ALA A 256 -4.31 -19.11 3.74
C ALA A 256 -4.93 -17.71 3.58
N VAL A 257 -5.21 -17.27 2.35
CA VAL A 257 -5.67 -15.91 2.10
C VAL A 257 -7.12 -15.90 1.63
N VAL A 258 -7.94 -15.11 2.30
CA VAL A 258 -9.26 -14.70 1.82
C VAL A 258 -9.16 -13.22 1.45
N CYS A 259 -9.46 -12.88 0.21
CA CYS A 259 -9.42 -11.48 -0.20
C CYS A 259 -10.49 -11.17 -1.25
N THR A 260 -10.82 -9.89 -1.39
CA THR A 260 -11.79 -9.44 -2.39
C THR A 260 -11.24 -9.60 -3.80
N ASP A 261 -12.12 -9.94 -4.75
CA ASP A 261 -11.81 -10.02 -6.18
C ASP A 261 -11.69 -8.60 -6.76
N ILE A 262 -10.49 -8.03 -6.68
CA ILE A 262 -10.16 -6.70 -7.18
C ILE A 262 -8.82 -6.71 -7.92
N GLY A 263 -8.62 -5.76 -8.83
CA GLY A 263 -7.40 -5.66 -9.64
C GLY A 263 -6.09 -5.65 -8.83
N GLY A 264 -6.12 -5.07 -7.61
CA GLY A 264 -4.94 -5.02 -6.74
C GLY A 264 -4.50 -6.36 -6.14
N HIS A 265 -5.33 -7.40 -6.22
CA HIS A 265 -4.99 -8.76 -5.81
C HIS A 265 -4.66 -9.68 -6.99
N ALA A 266 -5.13 -9.34 -8.20
CA ALA A 266 -5.13 -10.23 -9.37
C ALA A 266 -3.73 -10.69 -9.83
N ASP A 267 -2.68 -9.92 -9.56
CA ASP A 267 -1.32 -10.27 -10.03
C ASP A 267 -0.68 -11.43 -9.24
N TYR A 268 -1.18 -11.76 -8.05
CA TYR A 268 -0.62 -12.81 -7.19
C TYR A 268 -1.64 -13.81 -6.66
N THR A 269 -2.93 -13.61 -6.95
CA THR A 269 -3.99 -14.54 -6.54
C THR A 269 -4.57 -15.29 -7.72
N LYS A 270 -4.87 -16.58 -7.48
CA LYS A 270 -5.68 -17.42 -8.37
C LYS A 270 -6.82 -18.00 -7.55
N ALA A 271 -8.05 -17.75 -8.01
CA ALA A 271 -9.26 -18.20 -7.31
C ALA A 271 -9.24 -19.71 -7.03
N ASN A 272 -9.46 -20.10 -5.78
CA ASN A 272 -9.48 -21.48 -5.29
C ASN A 272 -8.17 -22.28 -5.48
N GLU A 273 -7.07 -21.62 -5.88
CA GLU A 273 -5.75 -22.24 -5.95
C GLU A 273 -4.81 -21.63 -4.90
N THR A 274 -4.68 -20.30 -4.89
CA THR A 274 -3.77 -19.59 -3.98
C THR A 274 -4.50 -18.67 -3.01
N ALA A 275 -5.79 -18.38 -3.25
CA ALA A 275 -6.64 -17.59 -2.35
C ALA A 275 -8.13 -17.91 -2.59
N LEU A 276 -8.96 -17.70 -1.58
CA LEU A 276 -10.39 -17.60 -1.73
C LEU A 276 -10.77 -16.16 -2.08
N LEU A 277 -11.27 -15.95 -3.29
CA LEU A 277 -11.70 -14.63 -3.76
C LEU A 277 -13.19 -14.42 -3.44
N ILE A 278 -13.51 -13.28 -2.84
CA ILE A 278 -14.86 -12.91 -2.44
C ILE A 278 -15.29 -11.60 -3.12
N PRO A 279 -16.59 -11.38 -3.35
CA PRO A 279 -17.09 -10.08 -3.80
C PRO A 279 -16.78 -8.98 -2.78
N THR A 280 -16.55 -7.76 -3.28
CA THR A 280 -16.47 -6.57 -2.42
C THR A 280 -17.79 -6.32 -1.70
N GLU A 281 -17.74 -5.63 -0.55
CA GLU A 281 -18.92 -5.18 0.21
C GLU A 281 -19.86 -6.31 0.67
N ASN A 282 -19.35 -7.54 0.84
CA ASN A 282 -20.17 -8.72 1.10
C ASN A 282 -19.73 -9.45 2.38
N THR A 283 -20.37 -9.12 3.51
CA THR A 283 -20.14 -9.78 4.80
C THR A 283 -20.46 -11.27 4.78
N THR A 284 -21.53 -11.68 4.07
CA THR A 284 -21.92 -13.10 3.96
C THR A 284 -20.84 -13.90 3.25
N ALA A 285 -20.25 -13.35 2.17
CA ALA A 285 -19.14 -14.02 1.47
C ALA A 285 -17.90 -14.18 2.35
N ILE A 286 -17.61 -13.20 3.23
CA ILE A 286 -16.54 -13.31 4.23
C ILE A 286 -16.81 -14.50 5.16
N ILE A 287 -18.03 -14.58 5.72
CA ILE A 287 -18.43 -15.67 6.62
C ILE A 287 -18.29 -17.01 5.91
N THR A 288 -18.85 -17.15 4.71
CA THR A 288 -18.79 -18.39 3.93
C THR A 288 -17.36 -18.83 3.64
N ALA A 289 -16.48 -17.90 3.20
CA ALA A 289 -15.09 -18.23 2.89
C ALA A 289 -14.32 -18.68 4.13
N LEU A 290 -14.48 -17.99 5.26
CA LEU A 290 -13.84 -18.40 6.53
C LEU A 290 -14.37 -19.74 7.03
N THR A 291 -15.68 -19.97 6.98
CA THR A 291 -16.31 -21.27 7.31
C THR A 291 -15.73 -22.40 6.45
N THR A 292 -15.57 -22.17 5.16
CA THR A 292 -14.95 -23.15 4.23
C THR A 292 -13.55 -23.55 4.68
N LEU A 293 -12.72 -22.59 5.11
CA LEU A 293 -11.36 -22.87 5.60
C LEU A 293 -11.36 -23.53 6.97
N PHE A 294 -12.28 -23.16 7.86
CA PHE A 294 -12.40 -23.76 9.20
C PHE A 294 -12.83 -25.22 9.15
N ASP A 295 -13.74 -25.55 8.23
CA ASP A 295 -14.30 -26.90 8.11
C ASP A 295 -13.45 -27.83 7.23
N ASN A 296 -12.53 -27.27 6.43
CA ASN A 296 -11.68 -28.03 5.52
C ASN A 296 -10.17 -27.77 5.77
N LYS A 297 -9.59 -28.62 6.58
CA LYS A 297 -8.15 -28.54 6.94
C LYS A 297 -7.17 -28.86 5.79
N ALA A 298 -7.67 -29.31 4.66
CA ALA A 298 -6.86 -29.65 3.48
C ALA A 298 -6.70 -28.47 2.51
N LEU A 299 -7.46 -27.41 2.71
CA LEU A 299 -7.33 -26.14 1.97
C LEU A 299 -6.35 -25.20 2.67
#